data_bb3e0776cf83dc944078569d7202f154
#
_entry.id   bb3e0776cf83dc944078569d7202f154
#
_cell.length_a   1.000
_cell.length_b   1.000
_cell.length_c   1.000
_cell.angle_alpha   90.00
_cell.angle_beta   90.00
_cell.angle_gamma   90.00
#
_symmetry.space_group_name_H-M   'P 1'
#
loop_
_entity.id
_entity.type
_entity.pdbx_description
1 polymer ?
#
loop_
_entity_poly.entity_id
_entity_poly.type
_entity_poly.pdbx_seq_one_letter_code
_entity_poly.pdbx_strand_id
1 'polypeptide(L)'
;SFTTKALLVTQQLTLEKIQIRTASVPLNRPIVAKVGQLKDWPLILIDIYTKEGVVGRSYLEPYRQRSVAAIVHSIQDLADMFKGKPLAPLDVYAESMRSLHLVGREGITLIALAGIDMAIWDALAKAANKPLATLLGGSPGPIRAYNTNGLWLKPLDELADEAAALVEEGNYSAVKMRLGRETIQQDAQAIAIVRE
;
A
#
# COMPACT_ATOMS: atom_id res chain seq x y z
N SER A 1 -33.83 -32.77 -17.48
CA SER A 1 -33.69 -31.36 -17.73
C SER A 1 -32.31 -30.93 -17.21
N PHE A 2 -31.32 -30.89 -18.11
CA PHE A 2 -29.98 -30.37 -17.83
C PHE A 2 -30.09 -28.85 -17.78
N THR A 3 -30.14 -28.32 -16.57
CA THR A 3 -30.01 -26.87 -16.35
C THR A 3 -28.57 -26.51 -16.65
N THR A 4 -28.35 -25.84 -17.77
CA THR A 4 -27.08 -25.25 -18.18
C THR A 4 -26.61 -24.30 -17.06
N LYS A 5 -25.66 -24.77 -16.24
CA LYS A 5 -24.88 -23.86 -15.40
C LYS A 5 -24.18 -22.91 -16.34
N ALA A 6 -24.68 -21.68 -16.42
CA ALA A 6 -24.01 -20.61 -17.12
C ALA A 6 -22.55 -20.57 -16.63
N LEU A 7 -21.62 -20.83 -17.55
CA LEU A 7 -20.23 -20.50 -17.36
C LEU A 7 -20.23 -19.02 -16.95
N LEU A 8 -19.83 -18.74 -15.72
CA LEU A 8 -19.50 -17.39 -15.29
C LEU A 8 -18.30 -16.96 -16.14
N VAL A 9 -18.60 -16.44 -17.32
CA VAL A 9 -17.66 -15.58 -18.05
C VAL A 9 -17.41 -14.45 -17.06
N THR A 10 -16.20 -14.35 -16.54
CA THR A 10 -15.77 -13.25 -15.71
C THR A 10 -16.08 -11.97 -16.49
N GLN A 11 -17.05 -11.20 -16.02
CA GLN A 11 -17.47 -9.97 -16.67
C GLN A 11 -16.25 -9.09 -16.84
N GLN A 12 -15.90 -8.77 -18.06
CA GLN A 12 -14.77 -7.89 -18.36
C GLN A 12 -15.13 -6.48 -17.88
N LEU A 13 -14.35 -5.95 -16.96
CA LEU A 13 -14.52 -4.59 -16.45
C LEU A 13 -13.85 -3.60 -17.39
N THR A 14 -14.50 -2.44 -17.60
CA THR A 14 -14.02 -1.36 -18.47
C THR A 14 -13.77 -0.11 -17.65
N LEU A 15 -12.58 0.48 -17.75
CA LEU A 15 -12.26 1.73 -17.08
C LEU A 15 -13.16 2.88 -17.57
N GLU A 16 -13.97 3.43 -16.68
CA GLU A 16 -14.75 4.63 -16.93
C GLU A 16 -13.99 5.89 -16.55
N LYS A 17 -13.56 5.96 -15.30
CA LYS A 17 -12.79 7.09 -14.74
C LYS A 17 -11.96 6.67 -13.56
N ILE A 18 -10.96 7.48 -13.24
CA ILE A 18 -10.21 7.42 -12.00
C ILE A 18 -10.50 8.67 -11.16
N GLN A 19 -10.59 8.49 -9.86
CA GLN A 19 -10.66 9.59 -8.90
C GLN A 19 -9.50 9.48 -7.93
N ILE A 20 -8.72 10.54 -7.81
CA ILE A 20 -7.56 10.61 -6.94
C ILE A 20 -7.81 11.69 -5.89
N ARG A 21 -7.57 11.34 -4.64
CA ARG A 21 -7.64 12.27 -3.50
C ARG A 21 -6.34 12.16 -2.72
N THR A 22 -5.92 13.26 -2.13
CA THR A 22 -4.72 13.31 -1.29
C THR A 22 -5.10 13.70 0.12
N ALA A 23 -4.40 13.14 1.10
CA ALA A 23 -4.54 13.50 2.50
C ALA A 23 -3.16 13.60 3.14
N SER A 24 -3.04 14.41 4.17
CA SER A 24 -1.89 14.44 5.07
C SER A 24 -2.42 14.18 6.47
N VAL A 25 -2.00 13.07 7.07
CA VAL A 25 -2.51 12.61 8.36
C VAL A 25 -1.48 12.90 9.45
N PRO A 26 -1.79 13.71 10.46
CA PRO A 26 -0.91 13.90 11.59
C PRO A 26 -0.65 12.58 12.31
N LEU A 27 0.60 12.29 12.62
CA LEU A 27 0.99 11.09 13.36
C LEU A 27 0.97 11.37 14.87
N ASN A 28 0.23 10.56 15.62
CA ASN A 28 0.23 10.63 17.10
C ASN A 28 1.62 10.32 17.68
N ARG A 29 2.37 9.47 17.00
CA ARG A 29 3.78 9.15 17.29
C ARG A 29 4.63 9.49 16.07
N PRO A 30 5.27 10.69 16.02
CA PRO A 30 6.13 11.06 14.91
C PRO A 30 7.22 10.02 14.66
N ILE A 31 7.44 9.68 13.39
CA ILE A 31 8.49 8.74 13.00
C ILE A 31 9.84 9.45 13.11
N VAL A 32 10.76 8.88 13.88
CA VAL A 32 12.15 9.32 13.97
C VAL A 32 13.06 8.25 13.40
N ALA A 33 13.70 8.55 12.29
CA ALA A 33 14.61 7.64 11.60
C ALA A 33 15.87 8.39 11.16
N LYS A 34 16.88 7.67 10.69
CA LYS A 34 18.16 8.28 10.24
C LYS A 34 17.96 9.32 9.11
N VAL A 35 16.90 9.19 8.33
CA VAL A 35 16.55 10.11 7.24
C VAL A 35 15.82 11.38 7.72
N GLY A 36 15.50 11.50 9.01
CA GLY A 36 14.82 12.64 9.61
C GLY A 36 13.56 12.27 10.37
N GLN A 37 12.81 13.31 10.75
CA GLN A 37 11.53 13.19 11.45
C GLN A 37 10.36 13.41 10.50
N LEU A 38 9.36 12.53 10.58
CA LEU A 38 8.09 12.65 9.87
C LEU A 38 6.98 12.86 10.89
N LYS A 39 6.33 14.01 10.85
CA LYS A 39 5.20 14.37 11.75
C LYS A 39 3.84 14.08 11.12
N ASP A 40 3.79 14.10 9.80
CA ASP A 40 2.60 13.89 9.01
C ASP A 40 2.84 12.77 7.99
N TRP A 41 1.80 11.99 7.74
CA TRP A 41 1.85 10.88 6.78
C TRP A 41 1.04 11.21 5.53
N PRO A 42 1.67 11.43 4.38
CA PRO A 42 0.97 11.69 3.15
C PRO A 42 0.34 10.42 2.59
N LEU A 43 -0.90 10.53 2.14
CA LEU A 43 -1.65 9.45 1.48
C LEU A 43 -2.16 9.91 0.12
N ILE A 44 -2.19 8.99 -0.83
CA ILE A 44 -2.89 9.13 -2.11
C ILE A 44 -3.94 8.03 -2.16
N LEU A 45 -5.21 8.43 -2.21
CA LEU A 45 -6.36 7.53 -2.28
C LEU A 45 -6.83 7.44 -3.73
N ILE A 46 -7.04 6.23 -4.23
CA ILE A 46 -7.35 5.97 -5.63
C ILE A 46 -8.65 5.16 -5.70
N ASP A 47 -9.65 5.69 -6.40
CA ASP A 47 -10.86 4.98 -6.77
C ASP A 47 -10.91 4.82 -8.31
N ILE A 48 -10.97 3.60 -8.80
CA ILE A 48 -11.21 3.25 -10.20
C ILE A 48 -12.68 2.90 -10.36
N TYR A 49 -13.38 3.64 -11.19
CA TYR A 49 -14.78 3.39 -11.55
C TYR A 49 -14.85 2.65 -12.88
N THR A 50 -15.68 1.63 -12.94
CA THR A 50 -15.92 0.85 -14.16
C THR A 50 -17.30 1.14 -14.73
N LYS A 51 -17.47 0.98 -16.04
CA LYS A 51 -18.76 1.12 -16.72
C LYS A 51 -19.80 0.13 -16.18
N GLU A 52 -19.36 -0.99 -15.66
CA GLU A 52 -20.17 -2.06 -15.07
C GLU A 52 -20.60 -1.75 -13.62
N GLY A 53 -20.23 -0.57 -13.09
CA GLY A 53 -20.64 -0.11 -11.76
C GLY A 53 -19.79 -0.62 -10.61
N VAL A 54 -18.69 -1.33 -10.88
CA VAL A 54 -17.75 -1.78 -9.87
C VAL A 54 -16.75 -0.69 -9.56
N VAL A 55 -16.41 -0.50 -8.27
CA VAL A 55 -15.39 0.47 -7.83
C VAL A 55 -14.23 -0.27 -7.18
N GLY A 56 -13.08 -0.23 -7.82
CA GLY A 56 -11.81 -0.69 -7.25
C GLY A 56 -11.11 0.41 -6.47
N ARG A 57 -10.49 0.06 -5.35
CA ARG A 57 -9.84 1.01 -4.44
C ARG A 57 -8.45 0.58 -4.06
N SER A 58 -7.57 1.58 -3.97
CA SER A 58 -6.24 1.42 -3.40
C SER A 58 -5.78 2.69 -2.70
N TYR A 59 -4.64 2.62 -2.05
CA TYR A 59 -3.96 3.80 -1.55
C TYR A 59 -2.45 3.64 -1.66
N LEU A 60 -1.76 4.77 -1.65
CA LEU A 60 -0.31 4.84 -1.67
C LEU A 60 0.21 5.69 -0.52
N GLU A 61 1.36 5.33 -0.02
CA GLU A 61 2.13 6.03 1.02
C GLU A 61 3.44 6.56 0.42
N PRO A 62 3.43 7.79 -0.15
CA PRO A 62 4.58 8.32 -0.89
C PRO A 62 5.76 8.76 -0.02
N TYR A 63 5.72 8.55 1.31
CA TYR A 63 6.72 8.92 2.32
C TYR A 63 7.04 10.42 2.40
N ARG A 64 7.05 11.13 1.30
CA ARG A 64 7.41 12.55 1.22
C ARG A 64 6.27 13.36 0.63
N GLN A 65 5.80 14.37 1.34
CA GLN A 65 4.75 15.28 0.88
C GLN A 65 5.08 15.90 -0.49
N ARG A 66 6.34 16.23 -0.73
CA ARG A 66 6.79 16.83 -2.00
C ARG A 66 6.67 15.87 -3.20
N SER A 67 6.59 14.56 -2.99
CA SER A 67 6.45 13.57 -4.07
C SER A 67 4.99 13.33 -4.48
N VAL A 68 4.03 13.77 -3.67
CA VAL A 68 2.59 13.51 -3.88
C VAL A 68 2.13 14.03 -5.25
N ALA A 69 2.43 15.28 -5.60
CA ALA A 69 1.99 15.87 -6.87
C ALA A 69 2.52 15.10 -8.08
N ALA A 70 3.80 14.74 -8.09
CA ALA A 70 4.41 13.99 -9.18
C ALA A 70 3.80 12.59 -9.34
N ILE A 71 3.51 11.91 -8.23
CA ILE A 71 2.86 10.59 -8.25
C ILE A 71 1.42 10.71 -8.76
N VAL A 72 0.66 11.71 -8.30
CA VAL A 72 -0.72 11.95 -8.75
C VAL A 72 -0.76 12.22 -10.27
N HIS A 73 0.13 13.05 -10.79
CA HIS A 73 0.22 13.30 -12.23
C HIS A 73 0.58 12.02 -13.00
N SER A 74 1.51 11.20 -12.49
CA SER A 74 1.86 9.93 -13.13
C SER A 74 0.71 8.93 -13.12
N ILE A 75 -0.09 8.89 -12.04
CA ILE A 75 -1.30 8.05 -12.00
C ILE A 75 -2.31 8.52 -13.05
N GLN A 76 -2.55 9.83 -13.16
CA GLN A 76 -3.50 10.38 -14.11
C GLN A 76 -3.08 10.10 -15.56
N ASP A 77 -1.81 10.33 -15.89
CA ASP A 77 -1.24 10.08 -17.21
C ASP A 77 -1.38 8.60 -17.62
N LEU A 78 -1.02 7.68 -16.72
CA LEU A 78 -1.19 6.25 -16.96
C LEU A 78 -2.67 5.85 -17.09
N ALA A 79 -3.55 6.37 -16.25
CA ALA A 79 -4.97 6.04 -16.28
C ALA A 79 -5.64 6.53 -17.58
N ASP A 80 -5.25 7.67 -18.10
CA ASP A 80 -5.80 8.23 -19.35
C ASP A 80 -5.49 7.33 -20.55
N MET A 81 -4.39 6.56 -20.52
CA MET A 81 -4.08 5.56 -21.57
C MET A 81 -5.10 4.42 -21.62
N PHE A 82 -5.75 4.11 -20.50
CA PHE A 82 -6.66 2.95 -20.38
C PHE A 82 -8.13 3.33 -20.29
N LYS A 83 -8.47 4.61 -20.34
CA LYS A 83 -9.86 5.07 -20.32
C LYS A 83 -10.66 4.46 -21.47
N GLY A 84 -11.77 3.81 -21.13
CA GLY A 84 -12.61 3.08 -22.08
C GLY A 84 -12.08 1.71 -22.52
N LYS A 85 -10.93 1.29 -22.01
CA LYS A 85 -10.32 -0.03 -22.28
C LYS A 85 -10.65 -1.04 -21.18
N PRO A 86 -10.53 -2.35 -21.47
CA PRO A 86 -10.65 -3.41 -20.48
C PRO A 86 -9.63 -3.30 -19.37
N LEU A 87 -10.06 -3.58 -18.13
CA LEU A 87 -9.19 -3.69 -16.97
C LEU A 87 -8.60 -5.10 -16.89
N ALA A 88 -7.61 -5.40 -17.75
CA ALA A 88 -6.81 -6.61 -17.73
C ALA A 88 -5.46 -6.28 -17.04
N PRO A 89 -5.24 -6.67 -15.77
CA PRO A 89 -4.10 -6.14 -15.00
C PRO A 89 -2.75 -6.45 -15.64
N LEU A 90 -2.57 -7.65 -16.21
CA LEU A 90 -1.30 -8.01 -16.85
C LEU A 90 -1.02 -7.17 -18.09
N ASP A 91 -2.05 -6.88 -18.90
CA ASP A 91 -1.91 -6.06 -20.12
C ASP A 91 -1.69 -4.59 -19.75
N VAL A 92 -2.45 -4.07 -18.75
CA VAL A 92 -2.26 -2.72 -18.22
C VAL A 92 -0.85 -2.54 -17.69
N TYR A 93 -0.35 -3.50 -16.91
CA TYR A 93 1.03 -3.48 -16.40
C TYR A 93 2.05 -3.47 -17.55
N ALA A 94 1.93 -4.39 -18.50
CA ALA A 94 2.88 -4.52 -19.62
C ALA A 94 2.88 -3.28 -20.52
N GLU A 95 1.71 -2.70 -20.83
CA GLU A 95 1.58 -1.49 -21.65
C GLU A 95 2.14 -0.26 -20.90
N SER A 96 1.84 -0.11 -19.61
CA SER A 96 2.41 0.94 -18.77
C SER A 96 3.94 0.85 -18.71
N MET A 97 4.50 -0.33 -18.48
CA MET A 97 5.95 -0.52 -18.47
C MET A 97 6.62 -0.20 -19.80
N ARG A 98 5.93 -0.41 -20.92
CA ARG A 98 6.45 0.01 -22.25
C ARG A 98 6.42 1.54 -22.38
N SER A 99 5.32 2.20 -21.99
CA SER A 99 5.18 3.67 -22.09
C SER A 99 6.21 4.40 -21.23
N LEU A 100 6.53 3.84 -20.06
CA LEU A 100 7.49 4.41 -19.10
C LEU A 100 8.98 4.17 -19.47
N HIS A 101 9.26 3.48 -20.60
CA HIS A 101 10.63 3.06 -20.93
C HIS A 101 11.63 4.20 -21.00
N LEU A 102 11.25 5.33 -21.58
CA LEU A 102 12.16 6.47 -21.77
C LEU A 102 12.21 7.42 -20.57
N VAL A 103 11.16 7.45 -19.75
CA VAL A 103 11.09 8.33 -18.57
C VAL A 103 11.54 7.66 -17.27
N GLY A 104 11.70 6.35 -17.29
CA GLY A 104 12.11 5.54 -16.14
C GLY A 104 10.99 4.68 -15.57
N ARG A 105 11.35 3.46 -15.17
CA ARG A 105 10.45 2.42 -14.67
C ARG A 105 10.56 2.18 -13.17
N GLU A 106 11.20 3.09 -12.45
CA GLU A 106 11.49 2.96 -11.03
C GLU A 106 11.00 4.19 -10.26
N GLY A 107 10.95 4.08 -8.94
CA GLY A 107 10.58 5.19 -8.06
C GLY A 107 9.15 5.67 -8.30
N ILE A 108 8.97 6.95 -8.60
CA ILE A 108 7.66 7.62 -8.69
C ILE A 108 6.73 6.95 -9.70
N THR A 109 7.25 6.57 -10.86
CA THR A 109 6.45 5.95 -11.93
C THR A 109 5.95 4.56 -11.55
N LEU A 110 6.80 3.75 -10.91
CA LEU A 110 6.40 2.42 -10.44
C LEU A 110 5.44 2.50 -9.24
N ILE A 111 5.62 3.47 -8.34
CA ILE A 111 4.67 3.73 -7.25
C ILE A 111 3.30 4.09 -7.82
N ALA A 112 3.23 4.95 -8.84
CA ALA A 112 1.99 5.33 -9.51
C ALA A 112 1.30 4.12 -10.16
N LEU A 113 2.06 3.31 -10.91
CA LEU A 113 1.55 2.09 -11.53
C LEU A 113 1.03 1.08 -10.49
N ALA A 114 1.75 0.91 -9.37
CA ALA A 114 1.33 0.01 -8.30
C ALA A 114 -0.03 0.43 -7.70
N GLY A 115 -0.32 1.73 -7.57
CA GLY A 115 -1.62 2.21 -7.12
C GLY A 115 -2.75 1.84 -8.07
N ILE A 116 -2.53 1.97 -9.38
CA ILE A 116 -3.50 1.56 -10.40
C ILE A 116 -3.69 0.04 -10.38
N ASP A 117 -2.61 -0.72 -10.36
CA ASP A 117 -2.64 -2.19 -10.36
C ASP A 117 -3.42 -2.74 -9.16
N MET A 118 -3.15 -2.27 -7.95
CA MET A 118 -3.89 -2.66 -6.75
C MET A 118 -5.39 -2.36 -6.87
N ALA A 119 -5.76 -1.20 -7.40
CA ALA A 119 -7.17 -0.83 -7.58
C ALA A 119 -7.87 -1.69 -8.65
N ILE A 120 -7.17 -2.08 -9.72
CA ILE A 120 -7.70 -3.00 -10.73
C ILE A 120 -7.96 -4.37 -10.12
N TRP A 121 -7.01 -4.93 -9.38
CA TRP A 121 -7.17 -6.22 -8.72
C TRP A 121 -8.31 -6.21 -7.69
N ASP A 122 -8.47 -5.12 -6.93
CA ASP A 122 -9.60 -4.94 -6.01
C ASP A 122 -10.94 -4.92 -6.76
N ALA A 123 -11.03 -4.22 -7.91
CA ALA A 123 -12.23 -4.21 -8.73
C ALA A 123 -12.59 -5.62 -9.24
N LEU A 124 -11.61 -6.37 -9.74
CA LEU A 124 -11.81 -7.73 -10.23
C LEU A 124 -12.25 -8.68 -9.11
N ALA A 125 -11.66 -8.58 -7.92
CA ALA A 125 -12.04 -9.39 -6.77
C ALA A 125 -13.49 -9.10 -6.34
N LYS A 126 -13.90 -7.84 -6.31
CA LYS A 126 -15.28 -7.41 -6.03
C LYS A 126 -16.26 -7.90 -7.10
N ALA A 127 -15.92 -7.76 -8.37
CA ALA A 127 -16.75 -8.28 -9.46
C ALA A 127 -16.94 -9.80 -9.39
N ALA A 128 -15.89 -10.52 -8.99
CA ALA A 128 -15.94 -11.97 -8.79
C ALA A 128 -16.61 -12.36 -7.45
N ASN A 129 -16.96 -11.40 -6.60
CA ASN A 129 -17.44 -11.63 -5.22
C ASN A 129 -16.53 -12.59 -4.43
N LYS A 130 -15.23 -12.38 -4.51
CA LYS A 130 -14.20 -13.19 -3.83
C LYS A 130 -13.19 -12.30 -3.11
N PRO A 131 -12.64 -12.77 -1.98
CA PRO A 131 -11.44 -12.15 -1.42
C PRO A 131 -10.31 -12.15 -2.46
N LEU A 132 -9.51 -11.09 -2.50
CA LEU A 132 -8.38 -10.98 -3.43
C LEU A 132 -7.40 -12.15 -3.29
N ALA A 133 -7.11 -12.57 -2.06
CA ALA A 133 -6.27 -13.73 -1.80
C ALA A 133 -6.76 -15.00 -2.52
N THR A 134 -8.08 -15.24 -2.51
CA THR A 134 -8.69 -16.38 -3.21
C THR A 134 -8.66 -16.20 -4.72
N LEU A 135 -8.89 -14.99 -5.23
CA LEU A 135 -8.81 -14.69 -6.66
C LEU A 135 -7.41 -14.95 -7.20
N LEU A 136 -6.39 -14.64 -6.42
CA LEU A 136 -4.98 -14.86 -6.76
C LEU A 136 -4.50 -16.31 -6.53
N GLY A 137 -5.41 -17.22 -6.15
CA GLY A 137 -5.10 -18.64 -5.94
C GLY A 137 -4.61 -18.99 -4.54
N GLY A 138 -4.64 -18.06 -3.60
CA GLY A 138 -4.30 -18.28 -2.20
C GLY A 138 -5.51 -18.72 -1.35
N SER A 139 -5.23 -19.13 -0.12
CA SER A 139 -6.23 -19.45 0.90
C SER A 139 -6.22 -18.39 2.00
N PRO A 140 -7.37 -17.77 2.35
CA PRO A 140 -7.47 -16.90 3.51
C PRO A 140 -7.12 -17.68 4.80
N GLY A 141 -6.39 -17.03 5.69
CA GLY A 141 -5.99 -17.63 6.96
C GLY A 141 -5.42 -16.57 7.92
N PRO A 142 -5.13 -16.93 9.17
CA PRO A 142 -4.51 -16.04 10.12
C PRO A 142 -3.09 -15.69 9.70
N ILE A 143 -2.75 -14.41 9.81
CA ILE A 143 -1.40 -13.90 9.57
C ILE A 143 -0.89 -13.32 10.89
N ARG A 144 0.34 -13.70 11.27
CA ARG A 144 0.99 -13.17 12.44
C ARG A 144 1.29 -11.67 12.27
N ALA A 145 0.77 -10.85 13.20
CA ALA A 145 0.97 -9.42 13.20
C ALA A 145 1.96 -8.98 14.29
N TYR A 146 2.60 -7.84 14.08
CA TYR A 146 3.41 -7.15 15.08
C TYR A 146 3.11 -5.65 15.07
N ASN A 147 3.29 -4.97 16.19
CA ASN A 147 3.14 -3.52 16.26
C ASN A 147 4.41 -2.81 15.78
N THR A 148 4.27 -1.89 14.83
CA THR A 148 5.38 -1.09 14.27
C THR A 148 5.22 0.41 14.52
N ASN A 149 4.24 0.81 15.33
CA ASN A 149 3.88 2.22 15.54
C ASN A 149 4.65 2.87 16.69
N GLY A 150 5.92 2.59 16.79
CA GLY A 150 6.80 3.15 17.81
C GLY A 150 8.21 2.58 17.72
N LEU A 151 8.97 2.67 18.83
CA LEU A 151 10.37 2.23 18.94
C LEU A 151 11.26 2.81 17.83
N TRP A 152 11.04 4.11 17.53
CA TRP A 152 11.87 4.88 16.62
C TRP A 152 13.25 5.14 17.23
N LEU A 153 14.11 5.93 16.60
CA LEU A 153 15.41 6.33 17.16
C LEU A 153 15.20 7.35 18.30
N LYS A 154 14.84 6.82 19.47
CA LYS A 154 14.57 7.54 20.72
C LYS A 154 15.65 7.30 21.74
N PRO A 155 15.70 8.09 22.84
CA PRO A 155 16.53 7.80 24.01
C PRO A 155 16.31 6.37 24.54
N LEU A 156 17.37 5.75 25.05
CA LEU A 156 17.32 4.34 25.48
C LEU A 156 16.40 4.12 26.68
N ASP A 157 16.30 5.09 27.57
CA ASP A 157 15.46 5.07 28.78
C ASP A 157 13.95 5.12 28.50
N GLU A 158 13.55 5.52 27.27
CA GLU A 158 12.14 5.52 26.85
C GLU A 158 11.70 4.19 26.21
N LEU A 159 12.61 3.30 25.87
CA LEU A 159 12.31 2.15 25.00
C LEU A 159 11.52 1.05 25.71
N ALA A 160 11.80 0.75 26.98
CA ALA A 160 11.14 -0.32 27.72
C ALA A 160 9.63 -0.03 27.87
N ASP A 161 9.30 1.16 28.37
CA ASP A 161 7.90 1.56 28.58
C ASP A 161 7.12 1.63 27.26
N GLU A 162 7.74 2.14 26.19
CA GLU A 162 7.10 2.17 24.86
C GLU A 162 6.91 0.76 24.31
N ALA A 163 7.86 -0.15 24.48
CA ALA A 163 7.73 -1.54 24.04
C ALA A 163 6.57 -2.24 24.75
N ALA A 164 6.43 -2.09 26.05
CA ALA A 164 5.32 -2.62 26.84
C ALA A 164 3.97 -2.05 26.34
N ALA A 165 3.87 -0.73 26.19
CA ALA A 165 2.67 -0.08 25.68
C ALA A 165 2.27 -0.57 24.28
N LEU A 166 3.24 -0.80 23.37
CA LEU A 166 2.97 -1.30 22.03
C LEU A 166 2.47 -2.74 22.00
N VAL A 167 2.92 -3.59 22.93
CA VAL A 167 2.41 -4.95 23.12
C VAL A 167 0.95 -4.90 23.61
N GLU A 168 0.67 -4.08 24.62
CA GLU A 168 -0.68 -3.96 25.21
C GLU A 168 -1.70 -3.34 24.26
N GLU A 169 -1.31 -2.39 23.42
CA GLU A 169 -2.18 -1.61 22.52
C GLU A 169 -3.10 -2.46 21.63
N GLY A 170 -2.69 -3.66 21.26
CA GLY A 170 -3.47 -4.59 20.45
C GLY A 170 -3.21 -6.06 20.78
N ASN A 171 -2.69 -6.34 21.97
CA ASN A 171 -2.28 -7.67 22.42
C ASN A 171 -1.35 -8.35 21.39
N TYR A 172 -0.37 -7.60 20.90
CA TYR A 172 0.58 -8.10 19.93
C TYR A 172 1.62 -9.02 20.58
N SER A 173 1.99 -10.09 19.90
CA SER A 173 3.05 -10.99 20.35
C SER A 173 4.45 -10.54 19.94
N ALA A 174 4.56 -9.45 19.20
CA ALA A 174 5.83 -8.92 18.72
C ALA A 174 5.72 -7.41 18.41
N VAL A 175 6.86 -6.73 18.53
CA VAL A 175 7.03 -5.32 18.15
C VAL A 175 8.19 -5.19 17.17
N LYS A 176 8.21 -4.12 16.37
CA LYS A 176 9.32 -3.78 15.50
C LYS A 176 9.99 -2.50 16.00
N MET A 177 11.31 -2.55 16.16
CA MET A 177 12.09 -1.37 16.49
C MET A 177 12.98 -0.90 15.34
N ARG A 178 13.40 0.37 15.38
CA ARG A 178 14.36 0.94 14.43
C ARG A 178 15.76 0.92 15.01
N LEU A 179 16.71 0.52 14.18
CA LEU A 179 18.14 0.62 14.44
C LEU A 179 18.75 1.70 13.54
N GLY A 180 19.99 2.11 13.84
CA GLY A 180 20.72 3.13 13.11
C GLY A 180 21.15 4.29 14.00
N ARG A 181 21.39 4.04 15.30
CA ARG A 181 22.04 4.95 16.23
C ARG A 181 23.47 5.20 15.81
N GLU A 182 24.19 6.08 16.50
CA GLU A 182 25.55 6.46 16.13
C GLU A 182 26.54 5.28 16.18
N THR A 183 26.32 4.35 17.11
CA THR A 183 27.20 3.18 17.26
C THR A 183 26.40 1.87 17.31
N ILE A 184 27.06 0.78 16.89
CA ILE A 184 26.51 -0.59 16.99
C ILE A 184 26.23 -0.97 18.45
N GLN A 185 27.04 -0.50 19.37
CA GLN A 185 26.86 -0.74 20.80
C GLN A 185 25.57 -0.14 21.33
N GLN A 186 25.21 1.07 20.89
CA GLN A 186 23.94 1.70 21.25
C GLN A 186 22.74 0.93 20.67
N ASP A 187 22.84 0.42 19.46
CA ASP A 187 21.79 -0.42 18.87
C ASP A 187 21.67 -1.76 19.61
N ALA A 188 22.78 -2.40 19.97
CA ALA A 188 22.80 -3.62 20.77
C ALA A 188 22.15 -3.42 22.16
N GLN A 189 22.47 -2.31 22.82
CA GLN A 189 21.85 -1.94 24.09
C GLN A 189 20.34 -1.70 23.96
N ALA A 190 19.92 -1.01 22.90
CA ALA A 190 18.50 -0.80 22.62
C ALA A 190 17.74 -2.12 22.41
N ILE A 191 18.34 -3.08 21.70
CA ILE A 191 17.76 -4.42 21.52
C ILE A 191 17.63 -5.15 22.87
N ALA A 192 18.65 -5.09 23.72
CA ALA A 192 18.60 -5.72 25.04
C ALA A 192 17.43 -5.16 25.87
N ILE A 193 17.31 -3.84 25.97
CA ILE A 193 16.23 -3.15 26.71
C ILE A 193 14.82 -3.56 26.23
N VAL A 194 14.62 -3.68 24.92
CA VAL A 194 13.29 -4.03 24.37
C VAL A 194 12.95 -5.52 24.54
N ARG A 195 13.96 -6.37 24.78
CA ARG A 195 13.78 -7.82 24.95
C ARG A 195 13.50 -8.25 26.40
N GLU A 196 13.84 -7.45 27.38
CA GLU A 196 13.54 -7.65 28.81
C GLU A 196 12.05 -7.38 29.11
#